data_5683ebd8bc416c7c0faf86dccc27975a
#
_entry.id   5683ebd8bc416c7c0faf86dccc27975a
#
_cell.length_a   1.000
_cell.length_b   1.000
_cell.length_c   1.000
_cell.angle_alpha   90.00
_cell.angle_beta   90.00
_cell.angle_gamma   90.00
#
_symmetry.space_group_name_H-M   'P 1'
#
loop_
_entity.id
_entity.type
_entity.pdbx_description
1 polymer ?
#
loop_
_entity_poly.entity_id
_entity_poly.type
_entity_poly.pdbx_seq_one_letter_code
_entity_poly.pdbx_strand_id
1 'polypeptide(L)'
;MLIGVPKEIKNHEYRIGLTPAGARELVANGHQVMVQRDGGKSIGLTNEQYQKAGAEIVDTAAEIFARAEMIIKVKEPQPVECAMLRPGQI
;
A
#
# COMPACT_ATOMS: atom_id res chain seq x y z
N MET A 1 -11.13 6.40 6.46
CA MET A 1 -9.70 6.32 6.81
C MET A 1 -8.88 6.21 5.54
N LEU A 2 -7.76 6.88 5.48
CA LEU A 2 -6.83 6.81 4.34
C LEU A 2 -5.80 5.71 4.62
N ILE A 3 -5.84 4.66 3.80
CA ILE A 3 -5.02 3.46 3.99
C ILE A 3 -3.95 3.44 2.90
N GLY A 4 -2.70 3.20 3.29
CA GLY A 4 -1.57 3.12 2.37
C GLY A 4 -0.97 1.75 2.32
N VAL A 5 -0.63 1.29 1.11
CA VAL A 5 -0.03 -0.03 0.87
C VAL A 5 1.26 0.17 0.08
N PRO A 6 2.41 0.25 0.77
CA PRO A 6 3.69 0.41 0.09
C PRO A 6 4.13 -0.90 -0.55
N LYS A 7 5.03 -0.79 -1.54
CA LYS A 7 5.71 -1.95 -2.11
C LYS A 7 6.65 -2.53 -1.06
N GLU A 8 6.67 -3.85 -0.94
CA GLU A 8 7.58 -4.53 -0.03
C GLU A 8 9.03 -4.39 -0.51
N ILE A 9 9.93 -4.06 0.40
CA ILE A 9 11.35 -3.85 0.08
C ILE A 9 12.28 -4.85 0.75
N LYS A 10 11.76 -5.71 1.63
CA LYS A 10 12.58 -6.76 2.25
C LYS A 10 13.03 -7.76 1.19
N ASN A 11 14.29 -8.22 1.29
CA ASN A 11 14.87 -9.13 0.31
C ASN A 11 13.99 -10.38 0.14
N HIS A 12 13.72 -10.76 -1.11
CA HIS A 12 12.88 -11.90 -1.48
C HIS A 12 11.43 -11.83 -1.01
N GLU A 13 10.92 -10.63 -0.69
CA GLU A 13 9.49 -10.46 -0.44
C GLU A 13 8.83 -9.92 -1.71
N TYR A 14 7.99 -10.74 -2.34
CA TYR A 14 7.33 -10.40 -3.60
C TYR A 14 5.83 -10.17 -3.45
N ARG A 15 5.27 -10.49 -2.28
CA ARG A 15 3.86 -10.28 -1.99
C ARG A 15 3.59 -8.81 -1.70
N ILE A 16 2.31 -8.44 -1.75
CA ILE A 16 1.86 -7.12 -1.38
C ILE A 16 0.81 -7.25 -0.28
N GLY A 17 0.69 -6.27 0.59
CA GLY A 17 -0.17 -6.33 1.76
C GLY A 17 -1.66 -6.38 1.47
N LEU A 18 -2.09 -5.96 0.28
CA LEU A 18 -3.50 -5.88 -0.07
C LEU A 18 -3.71 -6.23 -1.53
N THR A 19 -4.70 -7.10 -1.80
CA THR A 19 -5.08 -7.46 -3.17
C THR A 19 -6.05 -6.43 -3.76
N PRO A 20 -6.24 -6.39 -5.09
CA PRO A 20 -7.27 -5.53 -5.69
C PRO A 20 -8.68 -5.84 -5.13
N ALA A 21 -9.00 -7.10 -4.88
CA ALA A 21 -10.28 -7.45 -4.28
C ALA A 21 -10.43 -6.87 -2.87
N GLY A 22 -9.37 -6.92 -2.07
CA GLY A 22 -9.35 -6.31 -0.74
C GLY A 22 -9.50 -4.80 -0.81
N ALA A 23 -8.82 -4.16 -1.77
CA ALA A 23 -8.93 -2.72 -1.98
C ALA A 23 -10.36 -2.32 -2.32
N ARG A 24 -11.01 -3.07 -3.20
CA ARG A 24 -12.42 -2.83 -3.58
C ARG A 24 -13.33 -2.89 -2.37
N GLU A 25 -13.12 -3.87 -1.50
CA GLU A 25 -13.92 -4.04 -0.29
C GLU A 25 -13.78 -2.84 0.65
N LEU A 26 -12.54 -2.38 0.86
CA LEU A 26 -12.27 -1.22 1.71
C LEU A 26 -12.90 0.05 1.14
N VAL A 27 -12.78 0.27 -0.17
CA VAL A 27 -13.37 1.42 -0.84
C VAL A 27 -14.89 1.38 -0.73
N ALA A 28 -15.49 0.20 -0.89
CA ALA A 28 -16.94 0.03 -0.74
C ALA A 28 -17.42 0.37 0.66
N ASN A 29 -16.57 0.23 1.67
CA ASN A 29 -16.89 0.55 3.06
C ASN A 29 -16.50 1.98 3.46
N GLY A 30 -16.22 2.85 2.50
CA GLY A 30 -15.98 4.27 2.75
C GLY A 30 -14.54 4.66 3.02
N HIS A 31 -13.59 3.74 2.88
CA HIS A 31 -12.17 4.04 3.05
C HIS A 31 -11.54 4.50 1.74
N GLN A 32 -10.46 5.25 1.84
CA GLN A 32 -9.61 5.59 0.70
C GLN A 32 -8.36 4.73 0.77
N VAL A 33 -7.92 4.20 -0.39
CA VAL A 33 -6.78 3.29 -0.47
C VAL A 33 -5.76 3.84 -1.47
N MET A 34 -4.51 3.94 -1.03
CA MET A 34 -3.37 4.27 -1.89
C MET A 34 -2.48 3.04 -2.01
N VAL A 35 -2.02 2.73 -3.22
CA VAL A 35 -1.10 1.61 -3.47
C VAL A 35 0.11 2.14 -4.22
N GLN A 36 1.30 1.77 -3.78
CA GLN A 36 2.52 2.18 -4.47
C GLN A 36 2.58 1.57 -5.85
N ARG A 37 2.99 2.38 -6.85
CA ARG A 37 3.13 1.94 -8.24
C ARG A 37 3.98 0.66 -8.30
N ASP A 38 3.50 -0.30 -9.09
CA ASP A 38 4.14 -1.61 -9.28
C ASP A 38 4.28 -2.45 -8.01
N GLY A 39 3.57 -2.11 -6.93
CA GLY A 39 3.65 -2.84 -5.67
C GLY A 39 3.28 -4.32 -5.80
N GLY A 40 2.33 -4.66 -6.67
CA GLY A 40 1.90 -6.04 -6.90
C GLY A 40 2.47 -6.67 -8.15
N LYS A 41 3.37 -5.99 -8.86
CA LYS A 41 3.84 -6.43 -10.18
C LYS A 41 4.48 -7.82 -10.16
N SER A 42 5.26 -8.13 -9.14
CA SER A 42 5.99 -9.39 -9.03
C SER A 42 5.07 -10.61 -8.91
N ILE A 43 3.82 -10.43 -8.52
CA ILE A 43 2.82 -11.51 -8.42
C ILE A 43 1.66 -11.31 -9.40
N GLY A 44 1.88 -10.51 -10.43
CA GLY A 44 0.91 -10.36 -11.52
C GLY A 44 -0.26 -9.41 -11.23
N LEU A 45 -0.21 -8.65 -10.15
CA LEU A 45 -1.25 -7.66 -9.82
C LEU A 45 -0.83 -6.30 -10.37
N THR A 46 -1.56 -5.81 -11.36
CA THR A 46 -1.19 -4.58 -12.09
C THR A 46 -1.74 -3.33 -11.43
N ASN A 47 -1.14 -2.18 -11.75
CA ASN A 47 -1.65 -0.89 -11.29
C ASN A 47 -3.10 -0.67 -11.74
N GLU A 48 -3.41 -1.08 -12.96
CA GLU A 48 -4.76 -0.93 -13.54
C GLU A 48 -5.80 -1.72 -12.75
N GLN A 49 -5.44 -2.90 -12.25
CA GLN A 49 -6.36 -3.70 -11.41
C GLN A 49 -6.69 -2.97 -10.12
N TYR A 50 -5.69 -2.33 -9.49
CA TYR A 50 -5.93 -1.53 -8.29
C TYR A 50 -6.77 -0.30 -8.58
N GLN A 51 -6.50 0.38 -9.70
CA GLN A 51 -7.28 1.56 -10.09
C GLN A 51 -8.75 1.20 -10.35
N LYS A 52 -9.01 0.07 -10.99
CA LYS A 52 -10.38 -0.41 -11.23
C LYS A 52 -11.08 -0.76 -9.91
N ALA A 53 -10.33 -1.16 -8.90
CA ALA A 53 -10.87 -1.44 -7.58
C ALA A 53 -11.19 -0.16 -6.78
N GLY A 54 -10.78 1.00 -7.28
CA GLY A 54 -11.02 2.28 -6.66
C GLY A 54 -9.82 2.84 -5.89
N ALA A 55 -8.66 2.17 -5.95
CA ALA A 55 -7.45 2.65 -5.30
C ALA A 55 -6.73 3.71 -6.12
N GLU A 56 -6.02 4.59 -5.44
CA GLU A 56 -5.13 5.56 -6.08
C GLU A 56 -3.73 4.95 -6.18
N ILE A 57 -3.08 5.09 -7.33
CA ILE A 57 -1.69 4.66 -7.51
C ILE A 57 -0.78 5.84 -7.18
N VAL A 58 0.16 5.62 -6.27
CA VAL A 58 1.10 6.65 -5.78
C VAL A 58 2.52 6.23 -6.14
N ASP A 59 3.34 7.16 -6.60
CA ASP A 59 4.63 6.84 -7.18
C ASP A 59 5.68 6.36 -6.17
N THR A 60 5.67 6.87 -4.94
CA THR A 60 6.72 6.58 -3.96
C THR A 60 6.17 6.12 -2.62
N ALA A 61 6.98 5.31 -1.92
CA ALA A 61 6.66 4.90 -0.55
C ALA A 61 6.62 6.11 0.39
N ALA A 62 7.52 7.09 0.18
CA ALA A 62 7.56 8.29 1.01
C ALA A 62 6.22 9.02 1.02
N GLU A 63 5.56 9.14 -0.13
CA GLU A 63 4.25 9.77 -0.22
C GLU A 63 3.19 8.96 0.54
N ILE A 64 3.24 7.64 0.43
CA ILE A 64 2.31 6.76 1.16
C ILE A 64 2.47 6.95 2.67
N PHE A 65 3.70 6.87 3.18
CA PHE A 65 3.93 7.02 4.62
C PHE A 65 3.57 8.43 5.11
N ALA A 66 3.75 9.46 4.27
CA ALA A 66 3.42 10.83 4.66
C ALA A 66 1.92 11.08 4.75
N ARG A 67 1.10 10.39 3.95
CA ARG A 67 -0.34 10.65 3.82
C ARG A 67 -1.22 9.65 4.57
N ALA A 68 -0.82 8.39 4.66
CA ALA A 68 -1.70 7.34 5.16
C ALA A 68 -1.92 7.43 6.68
N GLU A 69 -3.14 7.14 7.08
CA GLU A 69 -3.48 6.99 8.50
C GLU A 69 -3.15 5.57 8.98
N MET A 70 -3.29 4.58 8.08
CA MET A 70 -2.97 3.17 8.35
C MET A 70 -2.07 2.64 7.24
N ILE A 71 -1.05 1.88 7.62
CA ILE A 71 -0.14 1.20 6.69
C ILE A 71 -0.41 -0.30 6.74
N ILE A 72 -0.57 -0.92 5.58
CA ILE A 72 -0.74 -2.38 5.48
C ILE A 72 0.48 -2.96 4.76
N LYS A 73 1.16 -3.90 5.40
CA LYS A 73 2.35 -4.57 4.87
C LYS A 73 2.32 -6.05 5.18
N VAL A 74 3.10 -6.83 4.42
CA VAL A 74 3.32 -8.26 4.68
C VAL A 74 4.44 -8.46 5.70
N LYS A 75 5.55 -7.75 5.51
CA LYS A 75 6.73 -7.87 6.38
C LYS A 75 6.86 -6.65 7.29
N GLU A 76 7.66 -6.80 8.35
CA GLU A 76 7.95 -5.72 9.28
C GLU A 76 8.58 -4.53 8.55
N PRO A 77 8.36 -3.29 9.04
CA PRO A 77 8.98 -2.11 8.43
C PRO A 77 10.50 -2.23 8.44
N GLN A 78 11.11 -1.99 7.30
CA GLN A 78 12.57 -1.99 7.18
C GLN A 78 13.12 -0.66 7.73
N PRO A 79 14.43 -0.56 8.06
CA PRO A 79 14.97 0.65 8.68
C PRO A 79 14.63 1.95 7.96
N VAL A 80 14.69 1.97 6.64
CA VAL A 80 14.33 3.18 5.88
C VAL A 80 12.85 3.51 6.01
N GLU A 81 12.00 2.49 6.14
CA GLU A 81 10.56 2.67 6.33
C GLU A 81 10.24 3.15 7.74
N CYS A 82 10.95 2.64 8.74
CA CYS A 82 10.76 3.08 10.13
C CYS A 82 10.99 4.59 10.27
N ALA A 83 11.95 5.14 9.52
CA ALA A 83 12.23 6.56 9.53
C ALA A 83 11.07 7.40 8.93
N MET A 84 10.22 6.78 8.12
CA MET A 84 9.08 7.45 7.49
C MET A 84 7.78 7.34 8.27
N LEU A 85 7.73 6.49 9.30
CA LEU A 85 6.53 6.34 10.14
C LEU A 85 6.29 7.59 10.97
N ARG A 86 5.03 7.91 11.22
CA ARG A 86 4.63 9.10 11.95
C ARG A 86 3.93 8.75 13.26
N PRO A 87 3.99 9.61 14.28
CA PRO A 87 3.19 9.42 15.50
C PRO A 87 1.70 9.33 15.16
N GLY A 88 0.99 8.39 15.79
CA GLY A 88 -0.44 8.19 15.56
C GLY A 88 -0.79 7.38 14.32
N GLN A 89 0.18 6.98 13.51
CA GLN A 89 -0.03 6.13 12.35
C GLN A 89 -0.22 4.68 12.79
N ILE A 90 -1.18 4.00 12.19
CA ILE A 90 -1.51 2.61 12.54
C ILE A 90 -0.77 1.62 11.66
#